data_90f02e94d1ea5e5feb78c9521c0e1403
#
_entry.id   90f02e94d1ea5e5feb78c9521c0e1403
#
_cell.length_a   1.000
_cell.length_b   1.000
_cell.length_c   1.000
_cell.angle_alpha   90.00
_cell.angle_beta   90.00
_cell.angle_gamma   90.00
#
_symmetry.space_group_name_H-M   'P 1'
#
loop_
_entity.id
_entity.type
_entity.pdbx_description
1 polymer ?
#
loop_
_entity_poly.entity_id
_entity_poly.type
_entity_poly.pdbx_seq_one_letter_code
_entity_poly.pdbx_strand_id
1 'polypeptide(L)'
;MKISTASSAASILSGIRLNRISDRDAKAALLKDYLALRKAAKGAEEDKNEIIRKFQEDWADELAAVQSFREKNRPVIGHLDYLEAEKDANKAISAIFSAEVDIDLVPVKMDAVADFSEDITLEQIAFLQEVGLIKE
;
A
#
# COMPACT_ATOMS: atom_id res chain seq x y z
N MET A 1 -12.75 0.52 -4.16
CA MET A 1 -11.60 -0.42 -4.06
C MET A 1 -11.07 -0.45 -2.64
N LYS A 2 -10.32 -1.47 -2.31
CA LYS A 2 -9.62 -1.53 -1.02
C LYS A 2 -8.40 -0.60 -1.04
N ILE A 3 -8.02 -0.07 0.12
CA ILE A 3 -6.83 0.77 0.26
C ILE A 3 -5.57 0.01 -0.18
N SER A 4 -5.46 -1.30 0.13
CA SER A 4 -4.36 -2.14 -0.35
C SER A 4 -4.27 -2.15 -1.88
N THR A 5 -5.41 -2.20 -2.57
CA THR A 5 -5.49 -2.12 -4.03
C THR A 5 -5.02 -0.76 -4.54
N ALA A 6 -5.45 0.31 -3.88
CA ALA A 6 -5.01 1.67 -4.21
C ALA A 6 -3.49 1.83 -4.05
N SER A 7 -2.93 1.28 -2.98
CA SER A 7 -1.49 1.28 -2.71
C SER A 7 -0.71 0.55 -3.80
N SER A 8 -1.19 -0.64 -4.19
CA SER A 8 -0.56 -1.43 -5.25
C SER A 8 -0.62 -0.72 -6.60
N ALA A 9 -1.77 -0.13 -6.93
CA ALA A 9 -1.93 0.64 -8.16
C ALA A 9 -1.00 1.85 -8.20
N ALA A 10 -0.92 2.60 -7.11
CA ALA A 10 0.00 3.75 -7.01
C ALA A 10 1.45 3.33 -7.21
N SER A 11 1.85 2.21 -6.63
CA SER A 11 3.20 1.66 -6.79
C SER A 11 3.52 1.33 -8.25
N ILE A 12 2.57 0.73 -8.96
CA ILE A 12 2.73 0.42 -10.39
C ILE A 12 2.85 1.72 -11.21
N LEU A 13 1.96 2.69 -10.97
CA LEU A 13 1.97 3.96 -11.68
C LEU A 13 3.26 4.75 -11.45
N SER A 14 3.87 4.62 -10.29
CA SER A 14 5.14 5.29 -9.97
C SER A 14 6.30 4.85 -10.87
N GLY A 15 6.21 3.67 -11.46
CA GLY A 15 7.21 3.15 -12.39
C GLY A 15 7.04 3.64 -13.83
N ILE A 16 5.94 4.31 -14.16
CA ILE A 16 5.65 4.79 -15.51
C ILE A 16 6.32 6.14 -15.73
N ARG A 17 7.03 6.26 -16.83
CA ARG A 17 7.70 7.51 -17.22
C ARG A 17 6.74 8.37 -18.06
N LEU A 18 6.20 9.43 -17.46
CA LEU A 18 5.23 10.30 -18.11
C LEU A 18 5.76 10.96 -19.38
N ASN A 19 7.05 11.25 -19.44
CA ASN A 19 7.66 11.89 -20.61
C ASN A 19 7.63 11.02 -21.88
N ARG A 20 7.37 9.71 -21.75
CA ARG A 20 7.23 8.79 -22.88
C ARG A 20 5.81 8.76 -23.43
N ILE A 21 4.84 9.30 -22.71
CA ILE A 21 3.44 9.27 -23.13
C ILE A 21 3.19 10.45 -24.05
N SER A 22 2.79 10.15 -25.29
CA SER A 22 2.54 11.17 -26.33
C SER A 22 1.16 11.80 -26.19
N ASP A 23 0.16 11.03 -25.75
CA ASP A 23 -1.20 11.53 -25.55
C ASP A 23 -1.27 12.41 -24.30
N ARG A 24 -1.57 13.68 -24.51
CA ARG A 24 -1.69 14.67 -23.43
C ARG A 24 -2.79 14.32 -22.43
N ASP A 25 -3.93 13.85 -22.91
CA ASP A 25 -5.05 13.49 -22.04
C ASP A 25 -4.73 12.25 -21.20
N ALA A 26 -4.06 11.26 -21.79
CA ALA A 26 -3.59 10.07 -21.08
C ALA A 26 -2.58 10.44 -19.99
N LYS A 27 -1.63 11.31 -20.31
CA LYS A 27 -0.64 11.80 -19.34
C LYS A 27 -1.31 12.49 -18.16
N ALA A 28 -2.25 13.39 -18.42
CA ALA A 28 -2.99 14.11 -17.38
C ALA A 28 -3.83 13.16 -16.52
N ALA A 29 -4.50 12.18 -17.15
CA ALA A 29 -5.29 11.18 -16.45
C ALA A 29 -4.44 10.33 -15.51
N LEU A 30 -3.29 9.82 -15.98
CA LEU A 30 -2.39 9.01 -15.16
C LEU A 30 -1.84 9.80 -13.98
N LEU A 31 -1.49 11.06 -14.18
CA LEU A 31 -1.00 11.91 -13.09
C LEU A 31 -2.08 12.13 -12.04
N LYS A 32 -3.31 12.47 -12.48
CA LYS A 32 -4.44 12.66 -11.57
C LYS A 32 -4.74 11.38 -10.77
N ASP A 33 -4.79 10.25 -11.46
CA ASP A 33 -5.07 8.96 -10.84
C ASP A 33 -3.98 8.59 -9.83
N TYR A 34 -2.73 8.76 -10.19
CA TYR A 34 -1.61 8.50 -9.29
C TYR A 34 -1.68 9.34 -8.02
N LEU A 35 -1.94 10.63 -8.14
CA LEU A 35 -2.02 11.52 -6.98
C LEU A 35 -3.19 11.15 -6.06
N ALA A 36 -4.34 10.77 -6.62
CA ALA A 36 -5.49 10.33 -5.84
C ALA A 36 -5.24 9.00 -5.10
N LEU A 37 -4.65 8.03 -5.79
CA LEU A 37 -4.31 6.74 -5.21
C LEU A 37 -3.23 6.87 -4.14
N ARG A 38 -2.21 7.66 -4.40
CA ARG A 38 -1.13 7.92 -3.45
C ARG A 38 -1.64 8.59 -2.18
N LYS A 39 -2.56 9.55 -2.31
CA LYS A 39 -3.15 10.23 -1.15
C LYS A 39 -3.86 9.24 -0.23
N ALA A 40 -4.66 8.33 -0.78
CA ALA A 40 -5.35 7.31 0.00
C ALA A 40 -4.35 6.36 0.66
N ALA A 41 -3.34 5.89 -0.07
CA ALA A 41 -2.31 5.00 0.44
C ALA A 41 -1.47 5.67 1.54
N LYS A 42 -1.14 6.94 1.39
CA LYS A 42 -0.36 7.70 2.37
C LYS A 42 -1.10 7.85 3.68
N GLY A 43 -2.40 8.15 3.64
CA GLY A 43 -3.22 8.24 4.85
C GLY A 43 -3.22 6.92 5.63
N ALA A 44 -3.36 5.79 4.93
CA ALA A 44 -3.30 4.47 5.54
C ALA A 44 -1.92 4.15 6.13
N GLU A 45 -0.84 4.53 5.44
CA GLU A 45 0.53 4.35 5.95
C GLU A 45 0.78 5.18 7.22
N GLU A 46 0.27 6.40 7.28
CA GLU A 46 0.36 7.25 8.46
C GLU A 46 -0.38 6.62 9.65
N ASP A 47 -1.58 6.09 9.42
CA ASP A 47 -2.37 5.40 10.45
C ASP A 47 -1.67 4.13 10.93
N LYS A 48 -1.10 3.35 10.02
CA LYS A 48 -0.29 2.16 10.35
C LYS A 48 0.91 2.53 11.21
N ASN A 49 1.65 3.55 10.82
CA ASN A 49 2.84 4.00 11.54
C ASN A 49 2.49 4.48 12.94
N GLU A 50 1.34 5.13 13.13
CA GLU A 50 0.86 5.54 14.45
C GLU A 50 0.55 4.33 15.34
N ILE A 51 -0.09 3.29 14.80
CA ILE A 51 -0.34 2.04 15.52
C ILE A 51 0.97 1.38 15.95
N ILE A 52 1.93 1.29 15.04
CA ILE A 52 3.25 0.71 15.31
C ILE A 52 3.99 1.52 16.38
N ARG A 53 3.98 2.84 16.27
CA ARG A 53 4.63 3.73 17.24
C ARG A 53 4.05 3.54 18.64
N LYS A 54 2.72 3.56 18.73
CA LYS A 54 2.03 3.37 20.01
C LYS A 54 2.31 1.99 20.61
N PHE A 55 2.30 0.95 19.79
CA PHE A 55 2.63 -0.41 20.20
C PHE A 55 4.07 -0.48 20.75
N GLN A 56 5.02 0.12 20.05
CA GLN A 56 6.42 0.13 20.47
C GLN A 56 6.61 0.90 21.80
N GLU A 57 5.89 2.00 22.00
CA GLU A 57 5.93 2.74 23.25
C GLU A 57 5.30 1.96 24.41
N ASP A 58 4.13 1.38 24.19
CA ASP A 58 3.39 0.66 25.23
C ASP A 58 4.09 -0.65 25.64
N TRP A 59 4.83 -1.26 24.73
CA TRP A 59 5.46 -2.58 24.90
C TRP A 59 6.99 -2.55 24.77
N ALA A 60 7.61 -1.41 25.03
CA ALA A 60 9.05 -1.23 24.86
C ALA A 60 9.88 -2.23 25.69
N ASP A 61 9.51 -2.45 26.95
CA ASP A 61 10.22 -3.36 27.84
C ASP A 61 10.05 -4.81 27.42
N GLU A 62 8.82 -5.19 27.04
CA GLU A 62 8.48 -6.54 26.58
C GLU A 62 9.12 -6.83 25.24
N LEU A 63 9.18 -5.84 24.34
CA LEU A 63 9.84 -5.97 23.05
C LEU A 63 11.32 -6.30 23.24
N ALA A 64 12.01 -5.59 24.11
CA ALA A 64 13.41 -5.86 24.44
C ALA A 64 13.59 -7.24 25.08
N ALA A 65 12.66 -7.65 25.96
CA ALA A 65 12.69 -8.96 26.61
C ALA A 65 12.40 -10.10 25.59
N VAL A 66 11.48 -9.93 24.67
CA VAL A 66 11.20 -10.91 23.60
C VAL A 66 12.42 -11.08 22.71
N GLN A 67 13.10 -10.00 22.38
CA GLN A 67 14.32 -10.03 21.58
C GLN A 67 15.41 -10.83 22.33
N SER A 68 15.60 -10.56 23.64
CA SER A 68 16.52 -11.29 24.48
C SER A 68 16.18 -12.79 24.59
N PHE A 69 14.89 -13.15 24.65
CA PHE A 69 14.44 -14.53 24.64
C PHE A 69 14.83 -15.24 23.34
N ARG A 70 14.60 -14.60 22.18
CA ARG A 70 14.96 -15.16 20.88
C ARG A 70 16.45 -15.36 20.73
N GLU A 71 17.26 -14.44 21.27
CA GLU A 71 18.73 -14.52 21.22
C GLU A 71 19.31 -15.52 22.20
N LYS A 72 18.75 -15.60 23.41
CA LYS A 72 19.32 -16.35 24.55
C LYS A 72 18.48 -17.57 24.94
N ASN A 73 17.40 -17.85 24.26
CA ASN A 73 16.47 -18.94 24.54
C ASN A 73 15.97 -18.96 25.99
N ARG A 74 15.58 -17.79 26.51
CA ARG A 74 15.08 -17.62 27.89
C ARG A 74 13.60 -17.30 27.91
N PRO A 75 12.81 -17.86 28.86
CA PRO A 75 11.41 -17.49 29.01
C PRO A 75 11.26 -16.02 29.43
N VAL A 76 10.21 -15.37 28.91
CA VAL A 76 9.93 -13.95 29.13
C VAL A 76 8.60 -13.81 29.87
N ILE A 77 8.62 -13.05 30.97
CA ILE A 77 7.41 -12.70 31.72
C ILE A 77 6.55 -11.75 30.85
N GLY A 78 5.26 -12.02 30.74
CA GLY A 78 4.34 -11.20 29.95
C GLY A 78 4.39 -11.50 28.44
N HIS A 79 5.12 -12.53 28.03
CA HIS A 79 5.25 -12.90 26.62
C HIS A 79 3.90 -13.17 25.93
N LEU A 80 2.96 -13.80 26.63
CA LEU A 80 1.62 -14.08 26.07
C LEU A 80 0.83 -12.80 25.86
N ASP A 81 0.90 -11.85 26.79
CA ASP A 81 0.22 -10.55 26.66
C ASP A 81 0.81 -9.74 25.49
N TYR A 82 2.13 -9.78 25.33
CA TYR A 82 2.81 -9.16 24.19
C TYR A 82 2.34 -9.76 22.87
N LEU A 83 2.26 -11.08 22.77
CA LEU A 83 1.81 -11.77 21.54
C LEU A 83 0.36 -11.43 21.20
N GLU A 84 -0.51 -11.33 22.21
CA GLU A 84 -1.90 -10.93 22.01
C GLU A 84 -1.99 -9.49 21.52
N ALA A 85 -1.24 -8.58 22.13
CA ALA A 85 -1.19 -7.18 21.72
C ALA A 85 -0.63 -7.03 20.30
N GLU A 86 0.40 -7.80 19.94
CA GLU A 86 0.96 -7.82 18.57
C GLU A 86 -0.08 -8.29 17.57
N LYS A 87 -0.84 -9.34 17.92
CA LYS A 87 -1.91 -9.85 17.08
C LYS A 87 -3.02 -8.82 16.89
N ASP A 88 -3.40 -8.11 17.94
CA ASP A 88 -4.42 -7.05 17.87
C ASP A 88 -3.93 -5.86 17.02
N ALA A 89 -2.68 -5.46 17.16
CA ALA A 89 -2.07 -4.40 16.34
C ALA A 89 -2.05 -4.79 14.87
N ASN A 90 -1.63 -6.01 14.55
CA ASN A 90 -1.61 -6.51 13.18
C ASN A 90 -3.02 -6.59 12.57
N LYS A 91 -4.01 -6.96 13.38
CA LYS A 91 -5.42 -7.01 12.97
C LYS A 91 -5.94 -5.59 12.65
N ALA A 92 -5.60 -4.61 13.49
CA ALA A 92 -5.97 -3.21 13.26
C ALA A 92 -5.34 -2.66 11.97
N ILE A 93 -4.06 -2.96 11.74
CA ILE A 93 -3.35 -2.56 10.50
C ILE A 93 -4.01 -3.21 9.28
N SER A 94 -4.31 -4.51 9.36
CA SER A 94 -4.98 -5.24 8.29
C SER A 94 -6.35 -4.64 7.98
N ALA A 95 -7.10 -4.21 8.99
CA ALA A 95 -8.39 -3.55 8.82
C ALA A 95 -8.26 -2.21 8.06
N ILE A 96 -7.22 -1.43 8.33
CA ILE A 96 -6.95 -0.17 7.62
C ILE A 96 -6.80 -0.43 6.12
N PHE A 97 -5.95 -1.39 5.73
CA PHE A 97 -5.67 -1.67 4.32
C PHE A 97 -6.78 -2.44 3.62
N SER A 98 -7.67 -3.10 4.37
CA SER A 98 -8.85 -3.78 3.83
C SER A 98 -10.06 -2.86 3.69
N ALA A 99 -10.00 -1.66 4.24
CA ALA A 99 -11.11 -0.70 4.16
C ALA A 99 -11.35 -0.28 2.71
N GLU A 100 -12.64 -0.11 2.37
CA GLU A 100 -13.03 0.41 1.06
C GLU A 100 -12.84 1.93 1.00
N VAL A 101 -12.42 2.41 -0.15
CA VAL A 101 -12.25 3.83 -0.43
C VAL A 101 -12.82 4.14 -1.81
N ASP A 102 -13.50 5.27 -1.90
CA ASP A 102 -14.02 5.79 -3.17
C ASP A 102 -13.00 6.74 -3.77
N ILE A 103 -12.49 6.37 -4.93
CA ILE A 103 -11.52 7.18 -5.67
C ILE A 103 -12.04 7.37 -7.08
N ASP A 104 -12.21 8.63 -7.50
CA ASP A 104 -12.56 8.97 -8.88
C ASP A 104 -11.34 8.77 -9.77
N LEU A 105 -11.38 7.71 -10.57
CA LEU A 105 -10.32 7.40 -11.53
C LEU A 105 -10.74 7.84 -12.93
N VAL A 106 -9.79 8.39 -13.67
CA VAL A 106 -9.95 8.72 -15.07
C VAL A 106 -9.26 7.62 -15.89
N PRO A 107 -10.02 6.70 -16.52
CA PRO A 107 -9.40 5.59 -17.24
C PRO A 107 -8.62 6.07 -18.47
N VAL A 108 -7.51 5.40 -18.72
CA VAL A 108 -6.68 5.62 -19.90
C VAL A 108 -7.01 4.56 -20.93
N LYS A 109 -7.09 4.93 -22.22
CA LYS A 109 -7.35 3.98 -23.29
C LYS A 109 -6.19 3.01 -23.46
N MET A 110 -6.51 1.77 -23.82
CA MET A 110 -5.50 0.73 -24.08
C MET A 110 -4.46 1.17 -25.12
N ASP A 111 -4.85 1.99 -26.09
CA ASP A 111 -3.93 2.50 -27.10
C ASP A 111 -2.75 3.27 -26.51
N ALA A 112 -2.96 3.97 -25.39
CA ALA A 112 -1.89 4.73 -24.72
C ALA A 112 -0.92 3.82 -23.97
N VAL A 113 -1.30 2.57 -23.67
CA VAL A 113 -0.43 1.61 -22.97
C VAL A 113 0.85 1.33 -23.73
N ALA A 114 0.80 1.38 -25.06
CA ALA A 114 1.97 1.18 -25.92
C ALA A 114 3.12 2.13 -25.57
N ASP A 115 2.83 3.35 -25.13
CA ASP A 115 3.83 4.37 -24.79
C ASP A 115 4.61 4.05 -23.52
N PHE A 116 4.02 3.26 -22.61
CA PHE A 116 4.65 2.91 -21.33
C PHE A 116 4.70 1.40 -21.05
N SER A 117 4.47 0.57 -22.07
CA SER A 117 4.48 -0.89 -21.92
C SER A 117 5.84 -1.45 -21.50
N GLU A 118 6.93 -0.72 -21.78
CA GLU A 118 8.27 -1.12 -21.36
C GLU A 118 8.51 -0.88 -19.86
N ASP A 119 7.75 0.01 -19.23
CA ASP A 119 7.94 0.39 -17.83
C ASP A 119 7.23 -0.56 -16.87
N ILE A 120 6.27 -1.36 -17.35
CA ILE A 120 5.47 -2.27 -16.53
C ILE A 120 5.29 -3.63 -17.21
N THR A 121 4.96 -4.63 -16.39
CA THR A 121 4.75 -6.00 -16.86
C THR A 121 3.32 -6.21 -17.40
N LEU A 122 3.11 -7.31 -18.12
CA LEU A 122 1.77 -7.69 -18.59
C LEU A 122 0.80 -7.92 -17.43
N GLU A 123 1.27 -8.52 -16.34
CA GLU A 123 0.42 -8.72 -15.14
C GLU A 123 0.02 -7.39 -14.52
N GLN A 124 0.92 -6.42 -14.50
CA GLN A 124 0.63 -5.07 -13.99
C GLN A 124 -0.38 -4.36 -14.89
N ILE A 125 -0.29 -4.51 -16.21
CA ILE A 125 -1.27 -3.97 -17.14
C ILE A 125 -2.65 -4.58 -16.87
N ALA A 126 -2.72 -5.91 -16.71
CA ALA A 126 -3.96 -6.60 -16.40
C ALA A 126 -4.56 -6.11 -15.07
N PHE A 127 -3.73 -5.94 -14.06
CA PHE A 127 -4.16 -5.40 -12.76
C PHE A 127 -4.72 -3.98 -12.90
N LEU A 128 -4.06 -3.10 -13.63
CA LEU A 128 -4.54 -1.73 -13.87
C LEU A 128 -5.87 -1.72 -14.62
N GLN A 129 -6.08 -2.66 -15.53
CA GLN A 129 -7.36 -2.82 -16.23
C GLN A 129 -8.47 -3.27 -15.26
N GLU A 130 -8.20 -4.23 -14.40
CA GLU A 130 -9.15 -4.72 -13.41
C GLU A 130 -9.60 -3.61 -12.44
N VAL A 131 -8.70 -2.74 -12.02
CA VAL A 131 -9.02 -1.64 -11.10
C VAL A 131 -9.63 -0.42 -11.78
N GLY A 132 -9.75 -0.43 -13.11
CA GLY A 132 -10.40 0.64 -13.86
C GLY A 132 -9.49 1.79 -14.29
N LEU A 133 -8.17 1.62 -14.21
CA LEU A 133 -7.20 2.63 -14.66
C LEU A 133 -6.93 2.57 -16.16
N ILE A 134 -7.14 1.41 -16.76
CA ILE A 134 -7.02 1.19 -18.21
C ILE A 134 -8.34 0.65 -18.73
N LYS A 135 -8.82 1.18 -19.82
CA LYS A 135 -10.04 0.71 -20.53
C LYS A 135 -9.71 0.38 -21.98
N GLU A 136 -10.50 -0.50 -22.54
CA GLU A 136 -10.42 -0.86 -23.94
C GLU A 136 -10.80 0.27 -24.92
#